data_c73495b5d1444e7f862c72b7d12360cd
#
_entry.id   c73495b5d1444e7f862c72b7d12360cd
#
_cell.length_a   1.000
_cell.length_b   1.000
_cell.length_c   1.000
_cell.angle_alpha   90.00
_cell.angle_beta   90.00
_cell.angle_gamma   90.00
#
_symmetry.space_group_name_H-M   'P 1'
#
loop_
_entity.id
_entity.type
_entity.pdbx_description
1 polymer ?
#
loop_
_entity_poly.entity_id
_entity_poly.type
_entity_poly.pdbx_seq_one_letter_code
_entity_poly.pdbx_strand_id
1 'polypeptide(L)'
;REDTSGQILEEGISEAGAISSWIAAATAYSTHDLPMLPFYIYYSMFGFQRIGDLIWAAADQRARGFLIGATAGKTTLGGEGLQHQDGASHLAASTVPNCRAWDPAFAYEVAVILDEGMRAMLERQEDTFYYLTVTNENYAQPSMPSSDLRAGILKGMYPLTPQSLPTA
;
A
#
# COMPACT_ATOMS: atom_id res chain seq x y z
N ARG A 1 8.08 -23.09 -3.97
CA ARG A 1 8.56 -23.70 -5.22
C ARG A 1 8.60 -22.61 -6.28
N GLU A 2 9.78 -22.35 -6.83
CA GLU A 2 9.93 -21.42 -7.95
C GLU A 2 9.24 -21.99 -9.19
N ASP A 3 8.48 -21.15 -9.88
CA ASP A 3 7.73 -21.54 -11.07
C ASP A 3 7.51 -20.31 -11.96
N THR A 4 7.71 -20.45 -13.26
CA THR A 4 7.54 -19.37 -14.24
C THR A 4 6.08 -18.99 -14.47
N SER A 5 5.12 -19.81 -14.02
CA SER A 5 3.69 -19.52 -14.05
C SER A 5 3.19 -18.79 -12.80
N GLY A 6 4.06 -18.52 -11.83
CA GLY A 6 3.74 -17.80 -10.60
C GLY A 6 3.43 -16.33 -10.84
N GLN A 7 2.73 -15.73 -9.88
CA GLN A 7 2.41 -14.30 -9.88
C GLN A 7 3.25 -13.50 -8.85
N ILE A 8 4.16 -14.16 -8.16
CA ILE A 8 5.08 -13.53 -7.22
C ILE A 8 6.45 -13.46 -7.89
N LEU A 9 6.96 -12.23 -8.05
CA LEU A 9 8.29 -11.97 -8.57
C LEU A 9 9.21 -11.65 -7.40
N GLU A 10 10.28 -12.42 -7.26
CA GLU A 10 11.32 -12.18 -6.26
C GLU A 10 12.43 -11.35 -6.86
N GLU A 11 12.61 -10.13 -6.38
CA GLU A 11 13.61 -9.18 -6.89
C GLU A 11 14.88 -9.13 -6.03
N GLY A 12 14.94 -9.93 -4.96
CA GLY A 12 15.97 -9.80 -3.95
C GLY A 12 15.89 -8.48 -3.18
N ILE A 13 16.97 -8.08 -2.54
CA ILE A 13 17.03 -6.82 -1.77
C ILE A 13 17.45 -5.69 -2.71
N SER A 14 16.55 -5.23 -3.55
CA SER A 14 16.78 -4.14 -4.50
C SER A 14 15.50 -3.34 -4.71
N GLU A 15 15.35 -2.25 -3.98
CA GLU A 15 14.18 -1.38 -4.11
C GLU A 15 14.07 -0.78 -5.52
N ALA A 16 15.19 -0.42 -6.14
CA ALA A 16 15.20 0.14 -7.49
C ALA A 16 14.78 -0.90 -8.55
N GLY A 17 15.23 -2.15 -8.44
CA GLY A 17 14.81 -3.25 -9.31
C GLY A 17 13.32 -3.53 -9.15
N ALA A 18 12.87 -3.71 -7.91
CA ALA A 18 11.49 -4.05 -7.61
C ALA A 18 10.50 -2.96 -8.07
N ILE A 19 10.78 -1.68 -7.82
CA ILE A 19 9.91 -0.59 -8.31
C ILE A 19 9.93 -0.50 -9.84
N SER A 20 11.03 -0.81 -10.50
CA SER A 20 11.10 -0.82 -11.96
C SER A 20 10.20 -1.90 -12.56
N SER A 21 10.22 -3.10 -12.00
CA SER A 21 9.31 -4.19 -12.36
C SER A 21 7.85 -3.83 -12.07
N TRP A 22 7.60 -3.19 -10.92
CA TRP A 22 6.27 -2.69 -10.57
C TRP A 22 5.79 -1.63 -11.58
N ILE A 23 6.62 -0.66 -11.97
CA ILE A 23 6.27 0.36 -12.97
C ILE A 23 5.94 -0.29 -14.31
N ALA A 24 6.75 -1.25 -14.75
CA ALA A 24 6.52 -1.95 -16.01
C ALA A 24 5.13 -2.65 -16.03
N ALA A 25 4.78 -3.35 -14.95
CA ALA A 25 3.47 -3.97 -14.81
C ALA A 25 2.36 -2.92 -14.65
N ALA A 26 2.57 -1.88 -13.85
CA ALA A 26 1.60 -0.84 -13.54
C ALA A 26 1.23 0.05 -14.75
N THR A 27 2.08 0.08 -15.78
CA THR A 27 1.88 0.82 -17.03
C THR A 27 1.53 -0.07 -18.22
N ALA A 28 1.47 -1.41 -18.03
CA ALA A 28 1.20 -2.38 -19.09
C ALA A 28 -0.16 -2.17 -19.77
N TYR A 29 -1.13 -1.59 -19.08
CA TYR A 29 -2.43 -1.25 -19.65
C TYR A 29 -2.33 -0.26 -20.83
N SER A 30 -1.37 0.66 -20.78
CA SER A 30 -1.18 1.66 -21.83
C SER A 30 -0.15 1.25 -22.89
N THR A 31 0.81 0.41 -22.54
CA THR A 31 1.88 -0.01 -23.44
C THR A 31 1.59 -1.30 -24.19
N HIS A 32 0.78 -2.17 -23.61
CA HIS A 32 0.49 -3.50 -24.14
C HIS A 32 -0.99 -3.86 -24.20
N ASP A 33 -1.88 -2.90 -23.87
CA ASP A 33 -3.32 -3.16 -23.72
C ASP A 33 -3.62 -4.32 -22.73
N LEU A 34 -2.77 -4.47 -21.73
CA LEU A 34 -2.84 -5.51 -20.72
C LEU A 34 -3.00 -4.88 -19.33
N PRO A 35 -4.22 -4.79 -18.80
CA PRO A 35 -4.42 -4.24 -17.46
C PRO A 35 -3.83 -5.20 -16.41
N MET A 36 -2.79 -4.72 -15.73
CA MET A 36 -2.19 -5.39 -14.60
C MET A 36 -2.31 -4.50 -13.36
N LEU A 37 -2.36 -5.13 -12.20
CA LEU A 37 -2.45 -4.42 -10.93
C LEU A 37 -1.39 -4.96 -9.97
N PRO A 38 -0.15 -4.50 -10.08
CA PRO A 38 0.94 -4.99 -9.28
C PRO A 38 0.88 -4.49 -7.83
N PHE A 39 1.37 -5.33 -6.92
CA PHE A 39 1.62 -5.02 -5.52
C PHE A 39 3.12 -5.05 -5.30
N TYR A 40 3.68 -3.98 -4.75
CA TYR A 40 5.06 -3.96 -4.29
C TYR A 40 5.09 -3.80 -2.78
N ILE A 41 5.64 -4.80 -2.10
CA ILE A 41 5.72 -4.86 -0.64
C ILE A 41 7.17 -4.62 -0.22
N TYR A 42 7.38 -3.65 0.67
CA TYR A 42 8.71 -3.26 1.13
C TYR A 42 8.66 -2.75 2.58
N TYR A 43 9.80 -2.60 3.20
CA TYR A 43 9.91 -1.88 4.47
C TYR A 43 9.51 -0.42 4.26
N SER A 44 8.48 0.05 4.96
CA SER A 44 7.89 1.38 4.76
C SER A 44 8.92 2.52 4.84
N MET A 45 9.90 2.39 5.72
CA MET A 45 10.98 3.36 5.87
C MET A 45 11.82 3.52 4.60
N PHE A 46 12.01 2.46 3.82
CA PHE A 46 12.95 2.48 2.69
C PHE A 46 12.32 2.81 1.34
N GLY A 47 10.99 2.80 1.21
CA GLY A 47 10.32 3.10 -0.04
C GLY A 47 10.60 4.52 -0.52
N PHE A 48 9.89 5.49 -0.03
CA PHE A 48 10.06 6.90 -0.45
C PHE A 48 11.47 7.44 -0.19
N GLN A 49 12.17 6.94 0.81
CA GLN A 49 13.54 7.35 1.12
C GLN A 49 14.54 6.93 0.04
N ARG A 50 14.39 5.73 -0.52
CA ARG A 50 15.37 5.17 -1.48
C ARG A 50 14.94 5.28 -2.93
N ILE A 51 13.64 5.27 -3.19
CA ILE A 51 13.07 5.22 -4.53
C ILE A 51 12.02 6.31 -4.78
N GLY A 52 12.05 7.38 -4.01
CA GLY A 52 11.10 8.49 -4.15
C GLY A 52 11.04 9.05 -5.57
N ASP A 53 12.18 9.23 -6.22
CA ASP A 53 12.26 9.70 -7.60
C ASP A 53 11.58 8.73 -8.59
N LEU A 54 11.72 7.42 -8.37
CA LEU A 54 11.05 6.42 -9.20
C LEU A 54 9.54 6.36 -8.92
N ILE A 55 9.11 6.64 -7.69
CA ILE A 55 7.67 6.79 -7.36
C ILE A 55 7.10 8.03 -8.07
N TRP A 56 7.84 9.14 -8.10
CA TRP A 56 7.45 10.31 -8.89
C TRP A 56 7.40 10.00 -10.39
N ALA A 57 8.37 9.26 -10.93
CA ALA A 57 8.36 8.83 -12.32
C ALA A 57 7.17 7.91 -12.62
N ALA A 58 6.81 7.02 -11.69
CA ALA A 58 5.61 6.18 -11.79
C ALA A 58 4.33 7.02 -11.82
N ALA A 59 4.25 8.04 -10.97
CA ALA A 59 3.13 8.97 -10.93
C ALA A 59 2.96 9.71 -12.26
N ASP A 60 4.05 10.21 -12.82
CA ASP A 60 4.08 10.92 -14.10
C ASP A 60 3.69 10.00 -15.28
N GLN A 61 4.05 8.73 -15.21
CA GLN A 61 3.67 7.69 -16.16
C GLN A 61 2.23 7.16 -15.96
N ARG A 62 1.50 7.67 -14.98
CA ARG A 62 0.13 7.23 -14.63
C ARG A 62 0.06 5.74 -14.28
N ALA A 63 1.05 5.26 -13.54
CA ALA A 63 1.10 3.88 -13.07
C ALA A 63 -0.12 3.54 -12.20
N ARG A 64 -0.63 2.31 -12.30
CA ARG A 64 -1.77 1.80 -11.53
C ARG A 64 -1.32 0.59 -10.72
N GLY A 65 -1.49 0.63 -9.41
CA GLY A 65 -1.07 -0.48 -8.53
C GLY A 65 -1.02 -0.06 -7.08
N PHE A 66 -0.47 -0.95 -6.28
CA PHE A 66 -0.35 -0.77 -4.84
C PHE A 66 1.10 -0.83 -4.39
N LEU A 67 1.47 0.15 -3.58
CA LEU A 67 2.71 0.16 -2.81
C LEU A 67 2.34 -0.13 -1.35
N ILE A 68 2.92 -1.17 -0.77
CA ILE A 68 2.64 -1.59 0.61
C ILE A 68 3.88 -1.40 1.46
N GLY A 69 3.85 -0.37 2.29
CA GLY A 69 4.86 -0.15 3.32
C GLY A 69 4.62 -1.10 4.49
N ALA A 70 5.12 -2.30 4.41
CA ALA A 70 5.09 -3.26 5.51
C ALA A 70 6.07 -2.85 6.60
N THR A 71 5.91 -3.35 7.82
CA THR A 71 6.76 -2.97 8.95
C THR A 71 6.66 -1.49 9.34
N ALA A 72 5.55 -0.82 9.03
CA ALA A 72 5.27 0.49 9.58
C ALA A 72 5.13 0.39 11.11
N GLY A 73 5.55 1.43 11.80
CA GLY A 73 5.53 1.44 13.25
C GLY A 73 6.93 1.54 13.85
N LYS A 74 6.99 1.60 15.17
CA LYS A 74 8.23 1.84 15.90
C LYS A 74 8.53 0.77 16.95
N THR A 75 7.52 0.20 17.57
CA THR A 75 7.66 -0.69 18.71
C THR A 75 8.31 -2.01 18.37
N THR A 76 7.85 -2.69 17.33
CA THR A 76 8.40 -3.98 16.90
C THR A 76 9.76 -3.87 16.22
N LEU A 77 10.15 -2.67 15.82
CA LEU A 77 11.44 -2.38 15.18
C LEU A 77 12.49 -1.79 16.13
N GLY A 78 12.19 -1.73 17.41
CA GLY A 78 13.09 -1.18 18.42
C GLY A 78 14.45 -1.88 18.46
N GLY A 79 14.48 -3.18 18.27
CA GLY A 79 15.72 -3.98 18.21
C GLY A 79 16.53 -3.80 16.93
N GLU A 80 15.94 -3.32 15.85
CA GLU A 80 16.62 -3.10 14.57
C GLU A 80 17.24 -1.70 14.45
N GLY A 81 16.81 -0.79 15.31
CA GLY A 81 17.30 0.58 15.38
C GLY A 81 16.44 1.60 14.63
N LEU A 82 16.75 2.86 14.88
CA LEU A 82 15.98 4.02 14.39
C LEU A 82 15.83 4.06 12.87
N GLN A 83 16.82 3.58 12.14
CA GLN A 83 16.81 3.58 10.66
C GLN A 83 15.75 2.69 10.04
N HIS A 84 15.14 1.79 10.80
CA HIS A 84 14.03 0.94 10.34
C HIS A 84 12.65 1.47 10.74
N GLN A 85 12.60 2.47 11.60
CA GLN A 85 11.36 3.02 12.15
C GLN A 85 10.80 4.09 11.22
N ASP A 86 9.66 3.81 10.61
CA ASP A 86 8.97 4.76 9.76
C ASP A 86 8.20 5.80 10.60
N GLY A 87 8.28 7.03 10.20
CA GLY A 87 7.53 8.14 10.78
C GLY A 87 7.26 9.26 9.79
N ALA A 88 7.72 9.12 8.55
CA ALA A 88 7.67 10.19 7.56
C ALA A 88 7.20 9.76 6.16
N SER A 89 6.97 8.47 5.90
CA SER A 89 6.61 7.99 4.56
C SER A 89 5.30 8.58 4.05
N HIS A 90 4.30 8.76 4.92
CA HIS A 90 3.04 9.42 4.56
C HIS A 90 3.21 10.89 4.21
N LEU A 91 4.12 11.59 4.86
CA LEU A 91 4.45 12.97 4.50
C LEU A 91 5.05 13.04 3.10
N ALA A 92 5.97 12.13 2.78
CA ALA A 92 6.52 12.02 1.44
C ALA A 92 5.44 11.63 0.40
N ALA A 93 4.62 10.64 0.71
CA ALA A 93 3.52 10.21 -0.15
C ALA A 93 2.52 11.34 -0.46
N SER A 94 2.23 12.20 0.51
CA SER A 94 1.29 13.32 0.36
C SER A 94 1.76 14.39 -0.63
N THR A 95 3.03 14.39 -1.01
CA THR A 95 3.57 15.31 -2.02
C THR A 95 3.30 14.84 -3.45
N VAL A 96 2.98 13.55 -3.66
CA VAL A 96 2.74 12.97 -4.98
C VAL A 96 1.25 13.09 -5.33
N PRO A 97 0.87 13.88 -6.36
CA PRO A 97 -0.52 14.32 -6.56
C PRO A 97 -1.55 13.21 -6.79
N ASN A 98 -1.16 12.12 -7.45
CA ASN A 98 -2.04 10.99 -7.77
C ASN A 98 -1.79 9.76 -6.88
N CYS A 99 -1.00 9.90 -5.82
CA CYS A 99 -0.82 8.87 -4.79
C CYS A 99 -1.90 9.01 -3.70
N ARG A 100 -2.70 7.98 -3.50
CA ARG A 100 -3.66 7.89 -2.40
C ARG A 100 -3.02 7.12 -1.25
N ALA A 101 -2.67 7.83 -0.18
CA ALA A 101 -1.96 7.25 0.96
C ALA A 101 -2.90 6.93 2.13
N TRP A 102 -2.73 5.75 2.73
CA TRP A 102 -3.58 5.19 3.77
C TRP A 102 -2.75 4.54 4.88
N ASP A 103 -3.18 4.72 6.12
CA ASP A 103 -2.60 4.07 7.31
C ASP A 103 -3.70 3.32 8.08
N PRO A 104 -4.18 2.17 7.55
CA PRO A 104 -5.25 1.41 8.15
C PRO A 104 -4.81 0.74 9.45
N ALA A 105 -5.68 0.77 10.47
CA ALA A 105 -5.45 0.10 11.74
C ALA A 105 -5.88 -1.38 11.73
N PHE A 106 -6.89 -1.75 10.95
CA PHE A 106 -7.48 -3.08 10.98
C PHE A 106 -7.53 -3.73 9.59
N ALA A 107 -7.53 -5.05 9.57
CA ALA A 107 -7.56 -5.84 8.34
C ALA A 107 -8.78 -5.55 7.46
N TYR A 108 -9.94 -5.27 8.07
CA TYR A 108 -11.14 -4.93 7.29
C TYR A 108 -11.00 -3.57 6.57
N GLU A 109 -10.26 -2.62 7.15
CA GLU A 109 -9.96 -1.34 6.50
C GLU A 109 -9.04 -1.56 5.30
N VAL A 110 -7.99 -2.39 5.46
CA VAL A 110 -7.12 -2.80 4.35
C VAL A 110 -7.95 -3.39 3.22
N ALA A 111 -8.86 -4.34 3.52
CA ALA A 111 -9.72 -4.97 2.53
C ALA A 111 -10.60 -3.96 1.79
N VAL A 112 -11.22 -3.02 2.51
CA VAL A 112 -12.06 -1.96 1.92
C VAL A 112 -11.25 -1.03 1.02
N ILE A 113 -10.07 -0.62 1.45
CA ILE A 113 -9.20 0.28 0.69
C ILE A 113 -8.67 -0.41 -0.57
N LEU A 114 -8.26 -1.67 -0.48
CA LEU A 114 -7.80 -2.44 -1.64
C LEU A 114 -8.93 -2.65 -2.66
N ASP A 115 -10.13 -3.03 -2.21
CA ASP A 115 -11.29 -3.17 -3.10
C ASP A 115 -11.62 -1.86 -3.81
N GLU A 116 -11.63 -0.75 -3.09
CA GLU A 116 -11.86 0.57 -3.69
C GLU A 116 -10.75 0.96 -4.66
N GLY A 117 -9.50 0.69 -4.33
CA GLY A 117 -8.36 0.93 -5.21
C GLY A 117 -8.45 0.14 -6.51
N MET A 118 -8.81 -1.14 -6.43
CA MET A 118 -9.04 -1.97 -7.61
C MET A 118 -10.15 -1.39 -8.49
N ARG A 119 -11.29 -0.99 -7.91
CA ARG A 119 -12.39 -0.35 -8.66
C ARG A 119 -11.98 0.97 -9.28
N ALA A 120 -11.24 1.81 -8.53
CA ALA A 120 -10.76 3.09 -9.04
C ALA A 120 -9.87 2.90 -10.28
N MET A 121 -8.92 1.99 -10.19
CA MET A 121 -7.90 1.81 -11.25
C MET A 121 -8.40 0.97 -12.43
N LEU A 122 -9.22 -0.07 -12.20
CA LEU A 122 -9.65 -0.99 -13.26
C LEU A 122 -11.02 -0.61 -13.85
N GLU A 123 -12.02 -0.30 -13.01
CA GLU A 123 -13.38 -0.02 -13.49
C GLU A 123 -13.53 1.43 -13.93
N ARG A 124 -13.10 2.38 -13.07
CA ARG A 124 -13.21 3.81 -13.36
C ARG A 124 -12.04 4.39 -14.12
N GLN A 125 -10.96 3.63 -14.24
CA GLN A 125 -9.73 4.01 -14.95
C GLN A 125 -9.13 5.34 -14.46
N GLU A 126 -9.23 5.60 -13.17
CA GLU A 126 -8.69 6.80 -12.55
C GLU A 126 -7.16 6.82 -12.62
N ASP A 127 -6.60 8.00 -12.84
CA ASP A 127 -5.15 8.24 -12.76
C ASP A 127 -4.74 8.30 -11.29
N THR A 128 -4.53 7.16 -10.69
CA THR A 128 -4.14 7.03 -9.30
C THR A 128 -3.44 5.71 -9.03
N PHE A 129 -2.58 5.69 -8.02
CA PHE A 129 -2.07 4.49 -7.37
C PHE A 129 -2.20 4.65 -5.86
N TYR A 130 -2.06 3.54 -5.13
CA TYR A 130 -2.30 3.52 -3.69
C TYR A 130 -1.01 3.21 -2.94
N TYR A 131 -0.82 3.92 -1.82
CA TYR A 131 0.19 3.61 -0.83
C TYR A 131 -0.49 3.27 0.50
N LEU A 132 -0.20 2.09 1.05
CA LEU A 132 -0.71 1.66 2.35
C LEU A 132 0.46 1.32 3.27
N THR A 133 0.40 1.79 4.52
CA THR A 133 1.28 1.26 5.57
C THR A 133 0.56 0.17 6.35
N VAL A 134 1.29 -0.90 6.69
CA VAL A 134 0.81 -1.96 7.57
C VAL A 134 1.87 -2.28 8.62
N THR A 135 1.44 -2.48 9.85
CA THR A 135 2.34 -2.80 10.95
C THR A 135 2.67 -4.30 10.94
N ASN A 136 3.81 -4.66 11.53
CA ASN A 136 4.19 -6.06 11.77
C ASN A 136 3.90 -6.52 13.21
N GLU A 137 3.05 -5.78 13.92
CA GLU A 137 2.59 -6.17 15.25
C GLU A 137 1.42 -7.14 15.17
N ASN A 138 1.46 -8.16 16.02
CA ASN A 138 0.36 -9.11 16.16
C ASN A 138 -0.65 -8.58 17.18
N TYR A 139 -1.84 -8.28 16.75
CA TYR A 139 -2.96 -7.91 17.61
C TYR A 139 -4.27 -8.50 17.08
N ALA A 140 -5.27 -8.58 17.96
CA ALA A 140 -6.57 -9.11 17.58
C ALA A 140 -7.23 -8.24 16.51
N GLN A 141 -7.63 -8.86 15.41
CA GLN A 141 -8.30 -8.18 14.30
C GLN A 141 -9.83 -8.30 14.49
N PRO A 142 -10.53 -7.20 14.79
CA PRO A 142 -11.98 -7.25 14.90
C PRO A 142 -12.62 -7.47 13.53
N SER A 143 -13.82 -8.06 13.54
CA SER A 143 -14.67 -8.05 12.36
C SER A 143 -15.15 -6.64 12.07
N MET A 144 -15.41 -6.33 10.81
CA MET A 144 -16.02 -5.05 10.42
C MET A 144 -17.39 -4.91 11.11
N PRO A 145 -17.59 -3.87 11.93
CA PRO A 145 -18.82 -3.76 12.75
C PRO A 145 -20.11 -3.63 11.93
N SER A 146 -20.06 -2.97 10.78
CA SER A 146 -21.18 -2.80 9.85
C SER A 146 -20.67 -2.48 8.45
N SER A 147 -21.37 -2.95 7.42
CA SER A 147 -21.10 -2.58 6.02
C SER A 147 -21.21 -1.07 5.75
N ASP A 148 -21.99 -0.35 6.55
CA ASP A 148 -22.18 1.09 6.42
C ASP A 148 -20.91 1.89 6.72
N LEU A 149 -19.93 1.29 7.40
CA LEU A 149 -18.66 1.92 7.70
C LEU A 149 -17.77 2.13 6.48
N ARG A 150 -18.01 1.40 5.37
CA ARG A 150 -17.23 1.51 4.15
C ARG A 150 -17.00 2.98 3.73
N ALA A 151 -18.05 3.76 3.69
CA ALA A 151 -17.95 5.17 3.29
C ALA A 151 -17.10 6.00 4.26
N GLY A 152 -17.19 5.72 5.55
CA GLY A 152 -16.38 6.38 6.58
C GLY A 152 -14.90 5.99 6.48
N ILE A 153 -14.60 4.70 6.27
CA ILE A 153 -13.24 4.22 6.05
C ILE A 153 -12.61 4.94 4.86
N LEU A 154 -13.32 5.01 3.73
CA LEU A 154 -12.83 5.67 2.52
C LEU A 154 -12.74 7.20 2.63
N LYS A 155 -13.36 7.81 3.64
CA LYS A 155 -13.17 9.21 4.00
C LYS A 155 -12.06 9.42 5.03
N GLY A 156 -11.45 8.33 5.53
CA GLY A 156 -10.40 8.38 6.53
C GLY A 156 -10.88 8.59 7.97
N MET A 157 -12.19 8.56 8.22
CA MET A 157 -12.75 8.70 9.56
C MET A 157 -14.13 8.05 9.69
N TYR A 158 -14.31 7.27 10.74
CA TYR A 158 -15.58 6.65 11.09
C TYR A 158 -15.68 6.42 12.61
N PRO A 159 -16.91 6.33 13.17
CA PRO A 159 -17.07 6.06 14.59
C PRO A 159 -16.73 4.60 14.92
N LEU A 160 -15.78 4.41 15.82
CA LEU A 160 -15.47 3.11 16.40
C LEU A 160 -16.24 2.98 17.73
N THR A 161 -17.17 2.04 17.80
CA THR A 161 -17.95 1.84 19.04
C THR A 161 -17.16 0.98 20.04
N PRO A 162 -17.39 1.12 21.37
CA PRO A 162 -16.73 0.30 22.37
C PRO A 162 -16.90 -1.21 22.16
N GLN A 163 -17.98 -1.64 21.53
CA GLN A 163 -18.26 -3.04 21.19
C GLN A 163 -17.39 -3.57 20.03
N SER A 164 -16.76 -2.71 19.27
CA SER A 164 -15.87 -3.09 18.16
C SER A 164 -14.39 -3.13 18.56
N LEU A 165 -14.08 -2.75 19.81
CA LEU A 165 -12.71 -2.83 20.32
C LEU A 165 -12.46 -4.21 20.92
N PRO A 166 -11.29 -4.85 20.64
CA PRO A 166 -10.88 -6.04 21.36
C PRO A 166 -10.81 -5.73 22.85
N THR A 167 -11.41 -6.55 23.67
CA THR A 167 -11.14 -6.51 25.12
C THR A 167 -9.71 -6.97 25.36
N ALA A 168 -8.93 -6.18 26.05
CA ALA A 168 -7.55 -6.46 26.43
C ALA A 168 -7.44 -7.69 27.31
#